data_500d531c1dbe9aba969e99be342e9020
#
_entry.id   500d531c1dbe9aba969e99be342e9020
#
_cell.length_a   1.000
_cell.length_b   1.000
_cell.length_c   1.000
_cell.angle_alpha   90.00
_cell.angle_beta   90.00
_cell.angle_gamma   90.00
#
_symmetry.space_group_name_H-M   'P 1'
#
loop_
_entity.id
_entity.type
_entity.pdbx_description
1 polymer ?
#
loop_
_entity_poly.entity_id
_entity_poly.type
_entity_poly.pdbx_seq_one_letter_code
_entity_poly.pdbx_strand_id
1 'polypeptide(L)'
;MAEIPQPQNSTRNSIFKQYEKNAEAGQRPHLGASELGHECERYLWLSFRWAKQPDFDGRMLRLFESGQLAEPRLIANLRAIGVEVSDRDEKGQQWRFSAVGGHVGGSMDGA
;
A
#
# COMPACT_ATOMS: atom_id res chain seq x y z
N MET A 1 10.02 36.20 -18.15
CA MET A 1 10.09 35.95 -16.69
C MET A 1 11.15 34.88 -16.47
N ALA A 2 12.15 35.16 -15.67
CA ALA A 2 13.18 34.15 -15.36
C ALA A 2 12.57 33.08 -14.45
N GLU A 3 12.73 31.80 -14.80
CA GLU A 3 12.34 30.71 -13.91
C GLU A 3 13.18 30.76 -12.61
N ILE A 4 12.51 30.73 -11.49
CA ILE A 4 13.18 30.63 -10.19
C ILE A 4 13.77 29.21 -10.10
N PRO A 5 15.10 29.04 -9.97
CA PRO A 5 15.70 27.72 -9.83
C PRO A 5 15.11 26.98 -8.63
N GLN A 6 14.56 25.79 -8.86
CA GLN A 6 14.09 24.95 -7.77
C GLN A 6 15.30 24.45 -6.96
N PRO A 7 15.32 24.66 -5.66
CA PRO A 7 16.44 24.20 -4.85
C PRO A 7 16.54 22.68 -4.90
N GLN A 8 17.71 22.15 -5.23
CA GLN A 8 17.96 20.70 -5.31
C GLN A 8 17.77 19.98 -3.96
N ASN A 9 17.90 20.71 -2.86
CA ASN A 9 17.75 20.22 -1.49
C ASN A 9 16.59 20.91 -0.77
N SER A 10 15.38 20.83 -1.31
CA SER A 10 14.20 21.33 -0.62
C SER A 10 13.82 20.42 0.55
N THR A 11 13.16 20.96 1.58
CA THR A 11 12.60 20.19 2.70
C THR A 11 11.72 19.06 2.22
N ARG A 12 10.89 19.30 1.18
CA ARG A 12 10.07 18.27 0.53
C ARG A 12 10.91 17.10 0.02
N ASN A 13 11.99 17.38 -0.69
CA ASN A 13 12.86 16.34 -1.25
C ASN A 13 13.57 15.55 -0.15
N SER A 14 13.96 16.20 0.95
CA SER A 14 14.55 15.54 2.11
C SER A 14 13.55 14.58 2.79
N ILE A 15 12.28 14.99 2.91
CA ILE A 15 11.22 14.13 3.43
C ILE A 15 11.03 12.91 2.52
N PHE A 16 10.92 13.09 1.21
CA PHE A 16 10.74 11.98 0.28
C PHE A 16 11.91 10.99 0.29
N LYS A 17 13.13 11.49 0.32
CA LYS A 17 14.33 10.64 0.47
C LYS A 17 14.33 9.84 1.78
N GLN A 18 13.79 10.40 2.86
CA GLN A 18 13.66 9.67 4.12
C GLN A 18 12.65 8.53 4.03
N TYR A 19 11.52 8.74 3.33
CA TYR A 19 10.56 7.67 3.04
C TYR A 19 11.19 6.55 2.22
N GLU A 20 11.92 6.88 1.17
CA GLU A 20 12.63 5.91 0.32
C GLU A 20 13.67 5.10 1.12
N LYS A 21 14.40 5.77 2.01
CA LYS A 21 15.38 5.12 2.87
C LYS A 21 14.75 4.16 3.88
N ASN A 22 13.56 4.49 4.38
CA ASN A 22 12.83 3.68 5.35
C ASN A 22 11.98 2.59 4.68
N ALA A 23 11.85 2.61 3.35
CA ALA A 23 11.10 1.60 2.62
C ALA A 23 11.74 0.22 2.82
N GLU A 24 10.97 -0.69 3.36
CA GLU A 24 11.38 -2.08 3.48
C GLU A 24 11.33 -2.76 2.11
N ALA A 25 12.44 -3.31 1.68
CA ALA A 25 12.52 -4.16 0.50
C ALA A 25 11.91 -5.54 0.83
N GLY A 26 10.59 -5.60 0.91
CA GLY A 26 9.85 -6.82 1.18
C GLY A 26 9.41 -7.52 -0.11
N GLN A 27 9.80 -8.76 -0.29
CA GLN A 27 9.25 -9.63 -1.34
C GLN A 27 8.03 -10.36 -0.78
N ARG A 28 6.87 -10.14 -1.41
CA ARG A 28 5.66 -10.90 -1.06
C ARG A 28 5.69 -12.28 -1.73
N PRO A 29 5.43 -13.36 -0.99
CA PRO A 29 5.40 -14.72 -1.54
C PRO A 29 4.13 -15.02 -2.35
N HIS A 30 3.23 -14.05 -2.50
CA HIS A 30 1.94 -14.21 -3.17
C HIS A 30 1.60 -12.99 -4.02
N LEU A 31 0.73 -13.19 -5.01
CA LEU A 31 0.07 -12.09 -5.72
C LEU A 31 -0.97 -11.44 -4.81
N GLY A 32 -0.93 -10.13 -4.68
CA GLY A 32 -1.94 -9.37 -3.97
C GLY A 32 -3.27 -9.34 -4.73
N ALA A 33 -4.38 -9.37 -4.01
CA ALA A 33 -5.72 -9.30 -4.62
C ALA A 33 -5.90 -8.06 -5.49
N SER A 34 -5.30 -6.94 -5.13
CA SER A 34 -5.35 -5.70 -5.90
C SER A 34 -4.61 -5.76 -7.24
N GLU A 35 -3.72 -6.72 -7.42
CA GLU A 35 -2.95 -6.91 -8.66
C GLU A 35 -3.66 -7.83 -9.66
N LEU A 36 -4.56 -8.71 -9.20
CA LEU A 36 -5.22 -9.72 -10.03
C LEU A 36 -6.04 -9.16 -11.19
N GLY A 37 -6.49 -7.92 -11.09
CA GLY A 37 -7.23 -7.23 -12.14
C GLY A 37 -6.35 -6.58 -13.21
N HIS A 38 -5.04 -6.75 -13.17
CA HIS A 38 -4.15 -6.16 -14.16
C HIS A 38 -4.32 -6.81 -15.53
N GLU A 39 -4.49 -5.99 -16.57
CA GLU A 39 -4.79 -6.46 -17.93
C GLU A 39 -3.65 -7.29 -18.57
N CYS A 40 -2.42 -7.07 -18.13
CA CYS A 40 -1.24 -7.73 -18.68
C CYS A 40 -0.87 -8.97 -17.85
N GLU A 41 -1.19 -10.15 -18.34
CA GLU A 41 -0.83 -11.43 -17.71
C GLU A 41 0.68 -11.62 -17.55
N ARG A 42 1.46 -11.14 -18.51
CA ARG A 42 2.92 -11.18 -18.44
C ARG A 42 3.45 -10.33 -17.28
N TYR A 43 2.84 -9.19 -17.01
CA TYR A 43 3.19 -8.36 -15.86
C TYR A 43 2.92 -9.13 -14.55
N LEU A 44 1.76 -9.74 -14.43
CA LEU A 44 1.39 -10.55 -13.27
C LEU A 44 2.37 -11.71 -13.04
N TRP A 45 2.74 -12.39 -14.12
CA TRP A 45 3.70 -13.50 -14.05
C TRP A 45 5.10 -13.03 -13.61
N LEU A 46 5.59 -11.92 -14.16
CA LEU A 46 6.89 -11.34 -13.78
C LEU A 46 6.89 -10.83 -12.33
N SER A 47 5.79 -10.24 -11.90
CA SER A 47 5.60 -9.77 -10.53
C SER A 47 5.58 -10.95 -9.55
N PHE A 48 4.85 -12.01 -9.84
CA PHE A 48 4.79 -13.23 -9.04
C PHE A 48 6.16 -13.92 -8.92
N ARG A 49 6.95 -13.91 -9.98
CA ARG A 49 8.30 -14.49 -10.02
C ARG A 49 9.39 -13.56 -9.48
N TRP A 50 9.03 -12.39 -8.97
CA TRP A 50 9.95 -11.35 -8.49
C TRP A 50 10.94 -10.83 -9.55
N ALA A 51 10.67 -11.09 -10.80
CA ALA A 51 11.49 -10.59 -11.91
C ALA A 51 11.31 -9.07 -12.12
N LYS A 52 10.18 -8.54 -11.67
CA LYS A 52 9.89 -7.12 -11.65
C LYS A 52 9.29 -6.75 -10.30
N GLN A 53 9.91 -5.81 -9.62
CA GLN A 53 9.38 -5.21 -8.40
C GLN A 53 8.99 -3.76 -8.66
N PRO A 54 7.85 -3.31 -8.13
CA PRO A 54 7.52 -1.89 -8.19
C PRO A 54 8.53 -1.12 -7.32
N ASP A 55 9.10 -0.09 -7.92
CA ASP A 55 9.91 0.88 -7.20
C ASP A 55 9.07 2.13 -6.98
N PHE A 56 8.77 2.42 -5.72
CA PHE A 56 7.94 3.56 -5.35
C PHE A 56 8.82 4.70 -4.88
N ASP A 57 8.62 5.88 -5.46
CA ASP A 57 9.26 7.10 -4.99
C ASP A 57 8.71 7.55 -3.62
N GLY A 58 9.42 8.44 -2.95
CA GLY A 58 9.04 8.93 -1.63
C GLY A 58 7.66 9.59 -1.58
N ARG A 59 7.23 10.18 -2.69
CA ARG A 59 5.89 10.76 -2.81
C ARG A 59 4.80 9.68 -2.74
N MET A 60 4.97 8.57 -3.45
CA MET A 60 4.04 7.46 -3.43
C MET A 60 4.01 6.75 -2.08
N LEU A 61 5.16 6.55 -1.47
CA LEU A 61 5.26 5.94 -0.14
C LEU A 61 4.53 6.78 0.91
N ARG A 62 4.67 8.10 0.86
CA ARG A 62 3.94 9.01 1.74
C ARG A 62 2.44 9.00 1.49
N LEU A 63 2.03 8.85 0.23
CA LEU A 63 0.61 8.70 -0.12
C LEU A 63 0.02 7.41 0.48
N PHE A 64 0.73 6.30 0.41
CA PHE A 64 0.32 5.04 1.02
C PHE A 64 0.18 5.15 2.54
N GLU A 65 1.13 5.79 3.22
CA GLU A 65 1.04 6.05 4.64
C GLU A 65 -0.20 6.91 4.99
N SER A 66 -0.47 7.95 4.20
CA SER A 66 -1.65 8.79 4.38
C SER A 66 -2.95 7.98 4.28
N GLY A 67 -3.01 7.02 3.35
CA GLY A 67 -4.13 6.08 3.24
C GLY A 67 -4.29 5.23 4.49
N GLN A 68 -3.21 4.63 4.97
CA GLN A 68 -3.21 3.81 6.18
C GLN A 68 -3.62 4.59 7.44
N LEU A 69 -3.20 5.85 7.56
CA LEU A 69 -3.59 6.71 8.67
C LEU A 69 -5.06 7.17 8.60
N ALA A 70 -5.63 7.25 7.40
CA ALA A 70 -7.03 7.63 7.20
C ALA A 70 -8.02 6.51 7.52
N GLU A 71 -7.61 5.25 7.43
CA GLU A 71 -8.44 4.06 7.65
C GLU A 71 -9.14 4.03 9.02
N PRO A 72 -8.42 4.15 10.16
CA PRO A 72 -9.05 4.14 11.47
C PRO A 72 -10.05 5.28 11.68
N ARG A 73 -9.79 6.43 11.07
CA ARG A 73 -10.68 7.58 11.11
C ARG A 73 -11.98 7.29 10.36
N LEU A 74 -11.91 6.68 9.19
CA LEU A 74 -13.08 6.31 8.42
C LEU A 74 -13.94 5.27 9.16
N ILE A 75 -13.30 4.26 9.75
CA ILE A 75 -13.97 3.24 10.56
C ILE A 75 -14.68 3.88 11.75
N ALA A 76 -14.03 4.81 12.46
CA ALA A 76 -14.63 5.53 13.57
C ALA A 76 -15.85 6.35 13.12
N ASN A 77 -15.79 7.00 11.97
CA ASN A 77 -16.90 7.76 11.41
C ASN A 77 -18.10 6.86 11.05
N LEU A 78 -17.84 5.68 10.46
CA LEU A 78 -18.89 4.72 10.13
C LEU A 78 -19.58 4.18 11.40
N ARG A 79 -18.81 3.85 12.43
CA ARG A 79 -19.37 3.43 13.72
C ARG A 79 -20.17 4.51 14.41
N ALA A 80 -19.75 5.78 14.28
CA ALA A 80 -20.47 6.92 14.86
C ALA A 80 -21.86 7.13 14.27
N ILE A 81 -22.10 6.74 13.03
CA ILE A 81 -23.42 6.79 12.37
C ILE A 81 -24.22 5.50 12.53
N GLY A 82 -23.75 4.54 13.35
CA GLY A 82 -24.46 3.32 13.66
C GLY A 82 -24.22 2.16 12.70
N VAL A 83 -23.21 2.25 11.82
CA VAL A 83 -22.79 1.15 10.96
C VAL A 83 -21.89 0.21 11.76
N GLU A 84 -22.23 -1.07 11.78
CA GLU A 84 -21.34 -2.09 12.33
C GLU A 84 -20.20 -2.37 11.34
N VAL A 85 -18.98 -2.17 11.80
CA VAL A 85 -17.76 -2.43 11.00
C VAL A 85 -16.83 -3.34 11.77
N SER A 86 -16.52 -4.50 11.17
CA SER A 86 -15.51 -5.42 11.67
C SER A 86 -14.21 -5.22 10.89
N ASP A 87 -13.26 -4.52 11.49
CA ASP A 87 -11.97 -4.20 10.87
C ASP A 87 -10.85 -5.17 11.28
N ARG A 88 -11.09 -5.95 12.34
CA ARG A 88 -10.10 -6.87 12.88
C ARG A 88 -10.71 -8.20 13.29
N ASP A 89 -9.90 -9.24 13.24
CA ASP A 89 -10.26 -10.56 13.75
C ASP A 89 -10.23 -10.62 15.29
N GLU A 90 -10.60 -11.76 15.86
CA GLU A 90 -10.58 -11.99 17.31
C GLU A 90 -9.21 -11.81 17.97
N LYS A 91 -8.14 -11.88 17.18
CA LYS A 91 -6.75 -11.68 17.61
C LYS A 91 -6.26 -10.24 17.44
N GLY A 92 -7.13 -9.33 16.98
CA GLY A 92 -6.80 -7.93 16.73
C GLY A 92 -5.99 -7.70 15.45
N GLN A 93 -5.93 -8.69 14.55
CA GLN A 93 -5.24 -8.59 13.27
C GLN A 93 -6.22 -8.27 12.15
N GLN A 94 -5.72 -7.62 11.11
CA GLN A 94 -6.49 -7.37 9.90
C GLN A 94 -6.92 -8.69 9.25
N TRP A 95 -8.16 -8.76 8.78
CA TRP A 95 -8.66 -9.91 8.06
C TRP A 95 -7.81 -10.21 6.83
N ARG A 96 -7.37 -11.45 6.71
CA ARG A 96 -6.55 -11.92 5.60
C ARG A 96 -7.17 -13.15 4.98
N PHE A 97 -7.01 -13.28 3.67
CA PHE A 97 -7.34 -14.50 2.96
C PHE A 97 -6.13 -15.00 2.16
N SER A 98 -6.12 -16.30 1.92
CA SER A 98 -5.13 -16.96 1.09
C SER A 98 -5.84 -17.99 0.22
N ALA A 99 -5.46 -18.07 -1.03
CA ALA A 99 -6.01 -18.98 -2.01
C ALA A 99 -4.92 -19.55 -2.92
N VAL A 100 -5.28 -20.55 -3.72
CA VAL A 100 -4.38 -21.18 -4.70
C VAL A 100 -3.06 -21.64 -4.06
N GLY A 101 -3.17 -22.41 -2.96
CA GLY A 101 -1.98 -22.91 -2.27
C GLY A 101 -1.07 -21.84 -1.67
N GLY A 102 -1.60 -20.67 -1.35
CA GLY A 102 -0.83 -19.55 -0.81
C GLY A 102 -0.23 -18.61 -1.87
N HIS A 103 -0.50 -18.84 -3.15
CA HIS A 103 0.02 -17.98 -4.24
C HIS A 103 -0.79 -16.72 -4.47
N VAL A 104 -2.01 -16.67 -3.96
CA VAL A 104 -2.89 -15.50 -3.99
C VAL A 104 -3.27 -15.14 -2.57
N GLY A 105 -3.18 -13.87 -2.22
CA GLY A 105 -3.54 -13.41 -0.89
C GLY A 105 -3.98 -11.96 -0.89
N GLY A 106 -4.63 -11.58 0.19
CA GLY A 106 -5.05 -10.20 0.40
C GLY A 106 -5.47 -9.97 1.83
N SER A 107 -5.63 -8.71 2.15
CA SER A 107 -6.19 -8.24 3.41
C SER A 107 -7.40 -7.37 3.14
N MET A 108 -8.31 -7.34 4.09
CA MET A 108 -9.55 -6.57 4.01
C MET A 108 -9.51 -5.47 5.09
N ASP A 109 -9.88 -4.27 4.70
CA ASP A 109 -9.82 -3.10 5.58
C ASP A 109 -10.99 -3.05 6.56
N GLY A 110 -12.09 -3.74 6.23
CA GLY A 110 -13.27 -3.87 7.07
C GLY A 110 -14.44 -4.52 6.34
N ALA A 111 -15.39 -5.02 7.10
CA ALA A 111 -16.63 -5.62 6.62
C ALA A 111 -17.83 -5.16 7.47
#